data_cb35c58076cef11f531b22caffe13e09
#
_entry.id   cb35c58076cef11f531b22caffe13e09
#
_cell.length_a   1.000
_cell.length_b   1.000
_cell.length_c   1.000
_cell.angle_alpha   90.00
_cell.angle_beta   90.00
_cell.angle_gamma   90.00
#
_symmetry.space_group_name_H-M   'P 1'
#
loop_
_entity.id
_entity.type
_entity.pdbx_description
1 polymer ?
#
loop_
_entity_poly.entity_id
_entity_poly.type
_entity_poly.pdbx_seq_one_letter_code
_entity_poly.pdbx_strand_id
1 'polypeptide(L)'
;MNILFISRSIAGNLAILLKKEGHNVKLYIGERNDKQNFDNLVEKTNSWKKELNWVGKNGLIVFDDVGYGKTQDSLRKKGYKVFGGCEMGDKLEKDREFGQEIFKKYGLKTVELRDFHDIEDAIHFIKKNPKKWVIKCNDHVSKFLTYVGEYECGKDTISVLKNYFNNRHIKRDRITLHERIEGIEMGVGRYFNGKDWVGPIEINFEHTKMFPDDVGPITSEMGTLAWYEEDENNKLFVEVLSKLKSYLQEINFRGDFEVNCIVNEKGCFPLEATARLGTPIIHLHSELHISPWGEFMYAIANGDKYDLKYKKGFGIVNLIATPPFPYGKKHSKETLYGINIYFDKLTSEDMNSLHFDGISVRVGKDDGQYFISAHEGYIAYTTAVENTVEEAREKSLNIIKKTVIPKSFYRNDIGKDFEKRLPDLKKWGYIK
;
A
#
# COMPACT_ATOMS: atom_id res chain seq x y z
N MET A 1 -16.39 13.07 -16.80
CA MET A 1 -15.42 14.17 -16.64
C MET A 1 -14.05 13.78 -17.19
N ASN A 2 -13.12 14.73 -17.37
CA ASN A 2 -11.73 14.43 -17.68
C ASN A 2 -10.97 14.11 -16.41
N ILE A 3 -10.21 13.01 -16.41
CA ILE A 3 -9.39 12.56 -15.28
C ILE A 3 -7.96 12.34 -15.74
N LEU A 4 -7.03 13.03 -15.10
CA LEU A 4 -5.59 12.84 -15.30
C LEU A 4 -5.05 12.01 -14.15
N PHE A 5 -4.71 10.75 -14.43
CA PHE A 5 -4.18 9.81 -13.44
C PHE A 5 -2.65 9.76 -13.55
N ILE A 6 -1.95 10.11 -12.47
CA ILE A 6 -0.49 10.16 -12.38
C ILE A 6 -0.06 9.05 -11.44
N SER A 7 0.48 7.97 -12.03
CA SER A 7 0.84 6.74 -11.34
C SER A 7 2.35 6.57 -11.21
N ARG A 8 2.76 5.99 -10.09
CA ARG A 8 4.06 5.37 -9.89
C ARG A 8 3.93 3.84 -9.74
N SER A 9 3.00 3.25 -10.49
CA SER A 9 2.71 1.81 -10.51
C SER A 9 2.10 1.26 -9.21
N ILE A 10 1.32 2.09 -8.50
CA ILE A 10 0.59 1.64 -7.30
C ILE A 10 -0.85 1.23 -7.64
N ALA A 11 -1.58 2.10 -8.32
CA ALA A 11 -3.02 1.95 -8.51
C ALA A 11 -3.47 2.16 -9.98
N GLY A 12 -2.60 1.83 -10.94
CA GLY A 12 -2.90 2.03 -12.38
C GLY A 12 -4.18 1.35 -12.84
N ASN A 13 -4.56 0.22 -12.25
CA ASN A 13 -5.84 -0.46 -12.53
C ASN A 13 -7.06 0.41 -12.25
N LEU A 14 -6.99 1.33 -11.30
CA LEU A 14 -8.06 2.27 -11.00
C LEU A 14 -8.36 3.20 -12.19
N ALA A 15 -7.35 3.51 -13.02
CA ALA A 15 -7.57 4.27 -14.25
C ALA A 15 -8.44 3.50 -15.26
N ILE A 16 -8.32 2.17 -15.31
CA ILE A 16 -9.19 1.31 -16.13
C ILE A 16 -10.61 1.33 -15.58
N LEU A 17 -10.79 1.26 -14.28
CA LEU A 17 -12.09 1.31 -13.63
C LEU A 17 -12.78 2.66 -13.89
N LEU A 18 -12.10 3.77 -13.74
CA LEU A 18 -12.59 5.11 -14.04
C LEU A 18 -13.03 5.25 -15.52
N LYS A 19 -12.29 4.62 -16.44
CA LYS A 19 -12.70 4.56 -17.86
C LYS A 19 -13.98 3.74 -18.03
N LYS A 20 -14.12 2.61 -17.32
CA LYS A 20 -15.38 1.80 -17.34
C LYS A 20 -16.58 2.57 -16.77
N GLU A 21 -16.38 3.48 -15.83
CA GLU A 21 -17.39 4.41 -15.30
C GLU A 21 -17.79 5.51 -16.31
N GLY A 22 -17.21 5.54 -17.51
CA GLY A 22 -17.55 6.49 -18.57
C GLY A 22 -16.78 7.82 -18.49
N HIS A 23 -15.69 7.89 -17.75
CA HIS A 23 -14.82 9.07 -17.69
C HIS A 23 -13.79 9.06 -18.84
N ASN A 24 -13.37 10.26 -19.28
CA ASN A 24 -12.23 10.41 -20.17
C ASN A 24 -10.96 10.38 -19.32
N VAL A 25 -10.18 9.29 -19.39
CA VAL A 25 -9.03 9.08 -18.52
C VAL A 25 -7.74 9.09 -19.33
N LYS A 26 -6.75 9.86 -18.89
CA LYS A 26 -5.37 9.77 -19.37
C LYS A 26 -4.46 9.35 -18.23
N LEU A 27 -3.75 8.24 -18.45
CA LEU A 27 -2.79 7.68 -17.50
C LEU A 27 -1.36 8.12 -17.84
N TYR A 28 -0.68 8.70 -16.87
CA TYR A 28 0.77 8.91 -16.91
C TYR A 28 1.45 7.96 -15.93
N ILE A 29 2.41 7.17 -16.39
CA ILE A 29 3.23 6.30 -15.54
C ILE A 29 4.59 6.96 -15.32
N GLY A 30 4.92 7.22 -14.05
CA GLY A 30 6.17 7.88 -13.65
C GLY A 30 7.39 6.98 -13.76
N GLU A 31 7.26 5.72 -13.37
CA GLU A 31 8.35 4.75 -13.34
C GLU A 31 8.76 4.31 -14.74
N ARG A 32 10.08 4.38 -14.98
CA ARG A 32 10.64 4.14 -16.33
C ARG A 32 10.45 2.69 -16.79
N ASN A 33 10.57 1.75 -15.88
CA ASN A 33 10.49 0.32 -16.19
C ASN A 33 9.04 -0.15 -16.43
N ASP A 34 8.05 0.62 -15.97
CA ASP A 34 6.63 0.26 -16.02
C ASP A 34 5.87 1.04 -17.12
N LYS A 35 6.59 1.81 -17.93
CA LYS A 35 6.01 2.64 -18.99
C LYS A 35 5.06 1.89 -19.92
N GLN A 36 5.22 0.58 -20.05
CA GLN A 36 4.41 -0.26 -20.94
C GLN A 36 3.22 -0.90 -20.22
N ASN A 37 3.15 -0.82 -18.88
CA ASN A 37 1.97 -1.34 -18.16
C ASN A 37 0.72 -0.61 -18.65
N PHE A 38 -0.36 -1.36 -18.76
CA PHE A 38 -1.69 -0.89 -19.21
C PHE A 38 -1.76 -0.41 -20.67
N ASP A 39 -0.76 -0.73 -21.54
CA ASP A 39 -0.85 -0.43 -22.96
C ASP A 39 -2.12 -1.07 -23.55
N ASN A 40 -2.87 -0.28 -24.33
CA ASN A 40 -4.12 -0.63 -24.99
C ASN A 40 -5.31 -0.93 -24.02
N LEU A 41 -5.16 -0.76 -22.72
CA LEU A 41 -6.24 -0.84 -21.74
C LEU A 41 -6.82 0.55 -21.42
N VAL A 42 -5.96 1.56 -21.33
CA VAL A 42 -6.36 2.95 -21.05
C VAL A 42 -5.49 3.90 -21.91
N GLU A 43 -6.05 5.07 -22.26
CA GLU A 43 -5.26 6.09 -22.98
C GLU A 43 -4.12 6.59 -22.09
N LYS A 44 -2.89 6.62 -22.66
CA LYS A 44 -1.69 7.02 -21.93
C LYS A 44 -1.11 8.31 -22.46
N THR A 45 -0.46 9.08 -21.58
CA THR A 45 0.28 10.28 -21.93
C THR A 45 1.74 10.16 -21.49
N ASN A 46 2.65 10.76 -22.29
CA ASN A 46 4.07 10.84 -21.95
C ASN A 46 4.43 12.04 -21.08
N SER A 47 3.49 12.96 -20.85
CA SER A 47 3.73 14.19 -20.08
C SER A 47 2.45 14.69 -19.43
N TRP A 48 2.24 14.36 -18.17
CA TRP A 48 1.08 14.82 -17.43
C TRP A 48 0.97 16.37 -17.37
N LYS A 49 2.10 17.09 -17.41
CA LYS A 49 2.11 18.58 -17.39
C LYS A 49 1.43 19.19 -18.61
N LYS A 50 1.54 18.55 -19.78
CA LYS A 50 0.89 19.00 -21.01
C LYS A 50 -0.62 18.79 -20.98
N GLU A 51 -1.10 17.87 -20.16
CA GLU A 51 -2.51 17.52 -20.03
C GLU A 51 -3.28 18.42 -19.03
N LEU A 52 -2.61 19.35 -18.35
CA LEU A 52 -3.24 20.23 -17.37
C LEU A 52 -4.36 21.10 -17.96
N ASN A 53 -4.20 21.57 -19.20
CA ASN A 53 -5.26 22.32 -19.90
C ASN A 53 -6.42 21.41 -20.30
N TRP A 54 -6.13 20.18 -20.70
CA TRP A 54 -7.15 19.19 -21.07
C TRP A 54 -7.99 18.77 -19.84
N VAL A 55 -7.37 18.48 -18.71
CA VAL A 55 -8.12 18.13 -17.49
C VAL A 55 -8.91 19.32 -16.97
N GLY A 56 -8.38 20.52 -17.08
CA GLY A 56 -9.06 21.76 -16.64
C GLY A 56 -9.29 21.81 -15.13
N LYS A 57 -10.01 22.85 -14.67
CA LYS A 57 -10.31 23.05 -13.24
C LYS A 57 -11.52 22.25 -12.76
N ASN A 58 -12.36 21.80 -13.70
CA ASN A 58 -13.54 21.01 -13.44
C ASN A 58 -13.30 19.51 -13.61
N GLY A 59 -12.12 19.09 -14.07
CA GLY A 59 -11.68 17.71 -14.07
C GLY A 59 -11.00 17.32 -12.78
N LEU A 60 -10.54 16.06 -12.72
CA LEU A 60 -9.89 15.48 -11.56
C LEU A 60 -8.44 15.11 -11.89
N ILE A 61 -7.52 15.43 -10.99
CA ILE A 61 -6.13 14.94 -11.03
C ILE A 61 -5.95 13.97 -9.88
N VAL A 62 -5.47 12.75 -10.18
CA VAL A 62 -5.21 11.71 -9.19
C VAL A 62 -3.72 11.44 -9.13
N PHE A 63 -3.16 11.40 -7.93
CA PHE A 63 -1.82 10.89 -7.66
C PHE A 63 -1.93 9.67 -6.75
N ASP A 64 -1.34 8.57 -7.16
CA ASP A 64 -1.46 7.31 -6.43
C ASP A 64 -0.32 7.05 -5.43
N ASP A 65 0.77 7.81 -5.48
CA ASP A 65 1.93 7.55 -4.63
C ASP A 65 2.55 8.85 -4.08
N VAL A 66 3.41 8.67 -3.08
CA VAL A 66 4.25 9.74 -2.48
C VAL A 66 5.32 10.25 -3.45
N GLY A 67 5.86 11.43 -3.16
CA GLY A 67 6.92 12.07 -3.93
C GLY A 67 6.44 13.18 -4.84
N TYR A 68 5.16 13.40 -4.92
CA TYR A 68 4.54 14.51 -5.65
C TYR A 68 3.90 15.56 -4.72
N GLY A 69 4.09 15.50 -3.41
CA GLY A 69 3.38 16.33 -2.43
C GLY A 69 3.45 17.83 -2.73
N LYS A 70 4.65 18.39 -2.97
CA LYS A 70 4.82 19.80 -3.40
C LYS A 70 4.04 20.14 -4.67
N THR A 71 4.03 19.21 -5.62
CA THR A 71 3.31 19.39 -6.89
C THR A 71 1.80 19.40 -6.66
N GLN A 72 1.31 18.49 -5.85
CA GLN A 72 -0.10 18.39 -5.48
C GLN A 72 -0.58 19.67 -4.80
N ASP A 73 0.17 20.18 -3.83
CA ASP A 73 -0.14 21.44 -3.14
C ASP A 73 -0.13 22.63 -4.08
N SER A 74 0.85 22.69 -5.01
CA SER A 74 0.90 23.74 -6.02
C SER A 74 -0.30 23.70 -6.97
N LEU A 75 -0.75 22.50 -7.38
CA LEU A 75 -1.91 22.34 -8.25
C LEU A 75 -3.21 22.73 -7.52
N ARG A 76 -3.38 22.36 -6.26
CA ARG A 76 -4.52 22.79 -5.42
C ARG A 76 -4.56 24.31 -5.28
N LYS A 77 -3.41 24.94 -5.00
CA LYS A 77 -3.30 26.42 -4.95
C LYS A 77 -3.69 27.09 -6.27
N LYS A 78 -3.47 26.43 -7.40
CA LYS A 78 -3.89 26.87 -8.73
C LYS A 78 -5.36 26.56 -9.04
N GLY A 79 -6.11 25.98 -8.12
CA GLY A 79 -7.54 25.66 -8.23
C GLY A 79 -7.87 24.36 -8.94
N TYR A 80 -6.91 23.45 -9.17
CA TYR A 80 -7.20 22.10 -9.66
C TYR A 80 -7.78 21.22 -8.55
N LYS A 81 -8.66 20.30 -8.91
CA LYS A 81 -9.17 19.27 -8.01
C LYS A 81 -8.16 18.11 -8.00
N VAL A 82 -7.50 17.93 -6.87
CA VAL A 82 -6.41 16.95 -6.73
C VAL A 82 -6.72 15.98 -5.60
N PHE A 83 -6.89 14.72 -5.95
CA PHE A 83 -6.94 13.60 -5.03
C PHE A 83 -5.53 13.02 -4.88
N GLY A 84 -5.08 12.83 -3.65
CA GLY A 84 -3.76 12.28 -3.31
C GLY A 84 -3.18 12.94 -2.06
N GLY A 85 -1.88 12.77 -1.83
CA GLY A 85 -1.17 13.30 -0.66
C GLY A 85 -0.93 14.83 -0.66
N CYS A 86 0.06 15.25 0.09
CA CYS A 86 0.57 16.62 0.17
C CYS A 86 2.05 16.59 0.58
N GLU A 87 2.76 17.72 0.57
CA GLU A 87 4.19 17.77 0.93
C GLU A 87 4.47 17.20 2.32
N MET A 88 3.65 17.57 3.30
CA MET A 88 3.83 17.08 4.67
C MET A 88 3.37 15.63 4.85
N GLY A 89 2.44 15.13 4.02
CA GLY A 89 2.10 13.71 3.91
C GLY A 89 3.27 12.89 3.37
N ASP A 90 3.90 13.35 2.28
CA ASP A 90 5.13 12.74 1.77
C ASP A 90 6.22 12.65 2.84
N LYS A 91 6.40 13.71 3.63
CA LYS A 91 7.40 13.73 4.71
C LYS A 91 7.02 12.77 5.82
N LEU A 92 5.74 12.70 6.19
CA LEU A 92 5.25 11.82 7.26
C LEU A 92 5.52 10.34 6.95
N GLU A 93 5.39 9.93 5.70
CA GLU A 93 5.64 8.54 5.26
C GLU A 93 7.14 8.26 5.06
N LYS A 94 7.89 9.21 4.48
CA LYS A 94 9.30 8.98 4.09
C LYS A 94 10.31 9.20 5.21
N ASP A 95 10.01 10.08 6.14
CA ASP A 95 10.88 10.44 7.27
C ASP A 95 10.32 9.84 8.56
N ARG A 96 10.83 8.68 8.96
CA ARG A 96 10.34 7.92 10.11
C ARG A 96 10.47 8.66 11.43
N GLU A 97 11.55 9.43 11.60
CA GLU A 97 11.75 10.24 12.80
C GLU A 97 10.69 11.33 12.89
N PHE A 98 10.48 12.06 11.79
CA PHE A 98 9.41 13.03 11.70
C PHE A 98 8.04 12.39 11.93
N GLY A 99 7.77 11.20 11.37
CA GLY A 99 6.54 10.46 11.61
C GLY A 99 6.31 10.19 13.09
N GLN A 100 7.32 9.67 13.79
CA GLN A 100 7.22 9.38 15.23
C GLN A 100 7.11 10.67 16.07
N GLU A 101 7.75 11.77 15.67
CA GLU A 101 7.58 13.08 16.31
C GLU A 101 6.15 13.58 16.20
N ILE A 102 5.53 13.47 15.02
CA ILE A 102 4.12 13.81 14.81
C ILE A 102 3.22 12.91 15.66
N PHE A 103 3.41 11.60 15.66
CA PHE A 103 2.64 10.68 16.49
C PHE A 103 2.72 11.08 17.96
N LYS A 104 3.91 11.34 18.47
CA LYS A 104 4.11 11.80 19.86
C LYS A 104 3.44 13.13 20.13
N LYS A 105 3.58 14.12 19.23
CA LYS A 105 2.96 15.44 19.34
C LYS A 105 1.44 15.37 19.49
N TYR A 106 0.81 14.44 18.75
CA TYR A 106 -0.64 14.25 18.77
C TYR A 106 -1.10 13.18 19.77
N GLY A 107 -0.24 12.77 20.71
CA GLY A 107 -0.59 11.93 21.84
C GLY A 107 -0.79 10.46 21.51
N LEU A 108 -0.19 9.96 20.42
CA LEU A 108 -0.10 8.53 20.16
C LEU A 108 1.06 7.94 20.97
N LYS A 109 0.98 6.64 21.26
CA LYS A 109 2.13 5.92 21.84
C LYS A 109 3.22 5.79 20.78
N THR A 110 4.48 6.01 21.19
CA THR A 110 5.61 5.88 20.29
C THR A 110 6.53 4.76 20.76
N VAL A 111 7.25 4.15 19.83
CA VAL A 111 8.31 3.20 20.11
C VAL A 111 9.64 3.95 20.30
N GLU A 112 10.57 3.34 21.02
CA GLU A 112 11.92 3.89 21.06
C GLU A 112 12.55 3.78 19.67
N LEU A 113 13.00 4.92 19.14
CA LEU A 113 13.62 5.04 17.83
C LEU A 113 14.96 5.76 17.98
N ARG A 114 15.99 5.24 17.33
CA ARG A 114 17.32 5.83 17.30
C ARG A 114 17.93 5.76 15.91
N ASP A 115 18.39 6.89 15.43
CA ASP A 115 19.07 7.01 14.16
C ASP A 115 20.58 7.09 14.33
N PHE A 116 21.27 6.44 13.41
CA PHE A 116 22.73 6.38 13.39
C PHE A 116 23.23 6.63 11.97
N HIS A 117 24.28 7.44 11.85
CA HIS A 117 25.01 7.67 10.61
C HIS A 117 26.23 6.75 10.50
N ASP A 118 26.56 6.03 11.57
CA ASP A 118 27.63 5.07 11.64
C ASP A 118 27.15 3.75 12.25
N ILE A 119 27.55 2.64 11.62
CA ILE A 119 27.16 1.29 12.05
C ILE A 119 27.82 0.92 13.39
N GLU A 120 29.05 1.38 13.62
CA GLU A 120 29.76 1.11 14.87
C GLU A 120 29.05 1.77 16.06
N ASP A 121 28.51 2.98 15.86
CA ASP A 121 27.72 3.67 16.89
C ASP A 121 26.44 2.91 17.19
N ALA A 122 25.76 2.40 16.15
CA ALA A 122 24.57 1.56 16.31
C ALA A 122 24.89 0.27 17.07
N ILE A 123 26.00 -0.40 16.73
CA ILE A 123 26.46 -1.61 17.43
C ILE A 123 26.81 -1.30 18.91
N HIS A 124 27.47 -0.19 19.15
CA HIS A 124 27.80 0.23 20.51
C HIS A 124 26.57 0.52 21.35
N PHE A 125 25.59 1.18 20.74
CA PHE A 125 24.29 1.45 21.36
C PHE A 125 23.56 0.15 21.74
N ILE A 126 23.47 -0.84 20.83
CA ILE A 126 22.83 -2.14 21.12
C ILE A 126 23.51 -2.85 22.28
N LYS A 127 24.85 -2.85 22.33
CA LYS A 127 25.59 -3.47 23.43
C LYS A 127 25.33 -2.82 24.80
N LYS A 128 25.09 -1.50 24.82
CA LYS A 128 24.72 -0.77 26.05
C LYS A 128 23.22 -0.90 26.40
N ASN A 129 22.37 -1.14 25.40
CA ASN A 129 20.93 -1.22 25.55
C ASN A 129 20.44 -2.55 24.96
N PRO A 130 20.71 -3.69 25.61
CA PRO A 130 20.34 -5.00 25.10
C PRO A 130 18.82 -5.17 25.09
N LYS A 131 18.27 -5.31 23.88
CA LYS A 131 16.86 -5.55 23.57
C LYS A 131 16.76 -6.22 22.22
N LYS A 132 15.57 -6.67 21.85
CA LYS A 132 15.22 -6.98 20.47
C LYS A 132 15.09 -5.68 19.69
N TRP A 133 15.96 -5.46 18.72
CA TRP A 133 15.95 -4.28 17.87
C TRP A 133 15.55 -4.63 16.45
N VAL A 134 14.75 -3.76 15.81
CA VAL A 134 14.45 -3.83 14.38
C VAL A 134 15.36 -2.85 13.66
N ILE A 135 16.12 -3.34 12.67
CA ILE A 135 16.89 -2.49 11.76
C ILE A 135 15.95 -2.05 10.63
N LYS A 136 15.85 -0.75 10.41
CA LYS A 136 15.21 -0.16 9.24
C LYS A 136 16.19 0.78 8.55
N CYS A 137 16.28 0.74 7.23
CA CYS A 137 17.05 1.72 6.47
C CYS A 137 16.11 2.80 5.96
N ASN A 138 16.55 4.05 6.02
CA ASN A 138 15.81 5.18 5.46
C ASN A 138 15.97 5.19 3.93
N ASP A 139 15.04 5.82 3.24
CA ASP A 139 14.84 5.78 1.80
C ASP A 139 14.38 4.42 1.25
N HIS A 140 13.88 4.40 0.02
CA HIS A 140 13.48 3.21 -0.73
C HIS A 140 14.65 2.25 -1.05
N VAL A 141 15.70 2.30 -0.21
CA VAL A 141 16.77 1.31 -0.19
C VAL A 141 16.15 0.00 0.28
N SER A 142 16.25 -0.97 -0.56
CA SER A 142 15.76 -2.34 -0.47
C SER A 142 15.14 -2.74 0.89
N LYS A 143 13.85 -3.07 0.93
CA LYS A 143 13.18 -3.68 2.11
C LYS A 143 13.92 -4.92 2.66
N PHE A 144 14.85 -5.51 1.87
CA PHE A 144 15.78 -6.54 2.27
C PHE A 144 16.70 -6.19 3.42
N LEU A 145 16.98 -4.91 3.62
CA LEU A 145 17.83 -4.44 4.70
C LEU A 145 17.05 -4.29 6.01
N THR A 146 15.76 -4.43 6.00
CA THR A 146 14.95 -4.52 7.21
C THR A 146 15.20 -5.86 7.88
N TYR A 147 15.57 -5.83 9.14
CA TYR A 147 15.76 -7.03 9.96
C TYR A 147 15.03 -6.88 11.29
N VAL A 148 14.24 -7.90 11.64
CA VAL A 148 13.53 -7.97 12.92
C VAL A 148 14.34 -8.86 13.86
N GLY A 149 14.97 -8.26 14.88
CA GLY A 149 15.78 -8.99 15.85
C GLY A 149 14.97 -9.92 16.74
N GLU A 150 15.51 -11.09 17.03
CA GLU A 150 14.86 -12.15 17.80
C GLU A 150 15.47 -12.34 19.20
N TYR A 151 16.74 -11.94 19.39
CA TYR A 151 17.44 -12.14 20.64
C TYR A 151 17.41 -10.91 21.53
N GLU A 152 17.01 -11.10 22.79
CA GLU A 152 16.96 -10.05 23.84
C GLU A 152 18.31 -9.33 24.04
N CYS A 153 19.42 -9.97 23.76
CA CYS A 153 20.74 -9.34 23.86
C CYS A 153 21.17 -8.61 22.56
N GLY A 154 20.34 -8.63 21.51
CA GLY A 154 20.62 -7.97 20.24
C GLY A 154 21.78 -8.54 19.41
N LYS A 155 22.31 -9.74 19.76
CA LYS A 155 23.49 -10.33 19.09
C LYS A 155 23.27 -10.60 17.60
N ASP A 156 22.07 -11.00 17.21
CA ASP A 156 21.63 -11.22 15.83
C ASP A 156 21.58 -9.90 15.05
N THR A 157 20.99 -8.86 15.63
CA THR A 157 20.96 -7.51 15.07
C THR A 157 22.37 -6.98 14.84
N ILE A 158 23.28 -7.16 15.82
CA ILE A 158 24.71 -6.79 15.69
C ILE A 158 25.37 -7.57 14.54
N SER A 159 25.07 -8.84 14.40
CA SER A 159 25.62 -9.68 13.31
C SER A 159 25.20 -9.16 11.94
N VAL A 160 23.91 -8.79 11.78
CA VAL A 160 23.38 -8.23 10.54
C VAL A 160 24.02 -6.88 10.23
N LEU A 161 24.14 -5.98 11.21
CA LEU A 161 24.80 -4.68 11.02
C LEU A 161 26.26 -4.84 10.57
N LYS A 162 27.02 -5.77 11.16
CA LYS A 162 28.38 -6.07 10.73
C LYS A 162 28.46 -6.57 9.30
N ASN A 163 27.50 -7.40 8.88
CA ASN A 163 27.43 -7.87 7.50
C ASN A 163 27.15 -6.71 6.52
N TYR A 164 26.23 -5.81 6.87
CA TYR A 164 25.95 -4.62 6.08
C TYR A 164 27.16 -3.71 5.92
N PHE A 165 27.95 -3.53 6.98
CA PHE A 165 29.20 -2.78 6.94
C PHE A 165 30.24 -3.39 6.00
N ASN A 166 30.43 -4.71 6.07
CA ASN A 166 31.43 -5.42 5.27
C ASN A 166 31.11 -5.46 3.77
N ASN A 167 29.83 -5.49 3.41
CA ASN A 167 29.41 -5.67 2.03
C ASN A 167 29.30 -4.37 1.22
N ARG A 168 29.63 -3.21 1.79
CA ARG A 168 29.67 -1.87 1.13
C ARG A 168 28.43 -1.51 0.30
N HIS A 169 27.36 -2.30 0.39
CA HIS A 169 26.10 -2.07 -0.34
C HIS A 169 25.25 -0.96 0.27
N ILE A 170 25.53 -0.63 1.51
CA ILE A 170 24.96 0.52 2.20
C ILE A 170 26.00 1.63 2.08
N LYS A 171 25.77 2.55 1.16
CA LYS A 171 26.39 3.87 1.26
C LYS A 171 26.05 4.39 2.66
N ARG A 172 26.90 5.21 3.28
CA ARG A 172 26.76 5.85 4.61
C ARG A 172 25.35 6.44 4.88
N ASP A 173 24.33 5.61 4.70
CA ASP A 173 22.93 5.99 4.79
C ASP A 173 22.47 5.74 6.23
N ARG A 174 21.64 6.61 6.72
CA ARG A 174 21.08 6.60 8.05
C ARG A 174 20.43 5.26 8.36
N ILE A 175 20.87 4.61 9.45
CA ILE A 175 20.29 3.37 9.99
C ILE A 175 19.39 3.75 11.14
N THR A 176 18.17 3.26 11.12
CA THR A 176 17.24 3.44 12.24
C THR A 176 17.09 2.12 12.99
N LEU A 177 17.31 2.17 14.29
CA LEU A 177 16.95 1.09 15.21
C LEU A 177 15.60 1.42 15.85
N HIS A 178 14.64 0.51 15.73
CA HIS A 178 13.39 0.55 16.46
C HIS A 178 13.37 -0.51 17.54
N GLU A 179 12.88 -0.19 18.73
CA GLU A 179 12.54 -1.20 19.72
C GLU A 179 11.47 -2.14 19.12
N ARG A 180 11.68 -3.45 19.18
CA ARG A 180 10.70 -4.42 18.76
C ARG A 180 9.56 -4.48 19.78
N ILE A 181 8.37 -4.18 19.34
CA ILE A 181 7.14 -4.37 20.11
C ILE A 181 6.54 -5.72 19.72
N GLU A 182 6.22 -6.54 20.71
CA GLU A 182 5.49 -7.78 20.50
C GLU A 182 3.99 -7.52 20.53
N GLY A 183 3.26 -8.11 19.59
CA GLY A 183 1.82 -7.93 19.44
C GLY A 183 1.33 -8.37 18.07
N ILE A 184 0.15 -7.91 17.72
CA ILE A 184 -0.49 -8.18 16.45
C ILE A 184 -0.40 -6.91 15.58
N GLU A 185 0.12 -7.04 14.37
CA GLU A 185 0.14 -5.95 13.40
C GLU A 185 -1.25 -5.75 12.81
N MET A 186 -1.74 -4.51 12.83
CA MET A 186 -3.01 -4.08 12.28
C MET A 186 -2.86 -2.71 11.64
N GLY A 187 -3.52 -2.51 10.50
CA GLY A 187 -3.70 -1.20 9.89
C GLY A 187 -5.05 -0.59 10.23
N VAL A 188 -5.10 0.73 10.29
CA VAL A 188 -6.32 1.50 10.34
C VAL A 188 -6.26 2.63 9.33
N GLY A 189 -7.20 2.65 8.39
CA GLY A 189 -7.26 3.60 7.28
C GLY A 189 -8.60 4.34 7.22
N ARG A 190 -8.61 5.50 6.59
CA ARG A 190 -9.82 6.23 6.22
C ARG A 190 -9.48 7.36 5.25
N TYR A 191 -10.38 7.63 4.32
CA TYR A 191 -10.23 8.77 3.42
C TYR A 191 -10.44 10.10 4.14
N PHE A 192 -9.71 11.14 3.70
CA PHE A 192 -9.77 12.48 4.27
C PHE A 192 -9.91 13.54 3.19
N ASN A 193 -10.81 14.55 3.39
CA ASN A 193 -11.13 15.56 2.37
C ASN A 193 -10.54 16.94 2.63
N GLY A 194 -9.55 17.04 3.51
CA GLY A 194 -8.95 18.31 3.95
C GLY A 194 -9.65 18.97 5.14
N LYS A 195 -10.81 18.44 5.55
CA LYS A 195 -11.61 18.97 6.67
C LYS A 195 -12.07 17.88 7.62
N ASP A 196 -12.49 16.75 7.08
CA ASP A 196 -13.04 15.64 7.84
C ASP A 196 -12.82 14.29 7.16
N TRP A 197 -13.04 13.24 7.92
CA TRP A 197 -13.07 11.89 7.43
C TRP A 197 -14.24 11.66 6.47
N VAL A 198 -14.03 10.80 5.47
CA VAL A 198 -15.05 10.42 4.47
C VAL A 198 -15.07 8.90 4.35
N GLY A 199 -16.27 8.31 4.31
CA GLY A 199 -16.44 6.86 4.27
C GLY A 199 -16.23 6.20 5.64
N PRO A 200 -16.30 4.87 5.70
CA PRO A 200 -16.10 4.06 6.91
C PRO A 200 -14.63 4.01 7.32
N ILE A 201 -14.39 3.47 8.52
CA ILE A 201 -13.05 3.12 9.00
C ILE A 201 -12.63 1.81 8.33
N GLU A 202 -11.43 1.76 7.77
CA GLU A 202 -10.82 0.51 7.32
C GLU A 202 -10.02 -0.10 8.46
N ILE A 203 -10.15 -1.42 8.64
CA ILE A 203 -9.29 -2.24 9.50
C ILE A 203 -8.67 -3.31 8.64
N ASN A 204 -7.35 -3.49 8.74
CA ASN A 204 -6.65 -4.47 7.91
C ASN A 204 -5.56 -5.26 8.65
N PHE A 205 -5.15 -6.36 8.00
CA PHE A 205 -4.03 -7.22 8.37
C PHE A 205 -3.19 -7.49 7.14
N GLU A 206 -2.02 -6.91 7.08
CA GLU A 206 -1.06 -7.10 6.00
C GLU A 206 -0.26 -8.39 6.15
N HIS A 207 0.07 -9.01 5.01
CA HIS A 207 0.92 -10.18 4.94
C HIS A 207 2.18 -9.84 4.13
N THR A 208 3.22 -9.38 4.81
CA THR A 208 4.45 -8.88 4.19
C THR A 208 5.49 -9.97 3.89
N LYS A 209 5.39 -11.14 4.51
CA LYS A 209 6.30 -12.26 4.21
C LYS A 209 5.94 -12.95 2.90
N MET A 210 6.98 -13.35 2.14
CA MET A 210 6.84 -13.87 0.78
C MET A 210 6.05 -15.18 0.69
N PHE A 211 6.22 -16.07 1.67
CA PHE A 211 5.62 -17.41 1.63
C PHE A 211 4.60 -17.62 2.74
N PRO A 212 3.71 -18.61 2.58
CA PRO A 212 2.76 -19.02 3.61
C PRO A 212 3.42 -19.24 4.97
N ASP A 213 2.61 -19.13 6.04
CA ASP A 213 3.04 -19.26 7.44
C ASP A 213 4.11 -18.21 7.84
N ASP A 214 4.12 -17.05 7.16
CA ASP A 214 5.06 -15.95 7.36
C ASP A 214 6.53 -16.34 7.26
N VAL A 215 6.85 -17.21 6.31
CA VAL A 215 8.22 -17.65 6.00
C VAL A 215 8.81 -16.84 4.85
N GLY A 216 10.14 -16.71 4.85
CA GLY A 216 10.90 -16.08 3.78
C GLY A 216 11.15 -14.58 3.97
N PRO A 217 11.61 -13.89 2.92
CA PRO A 217 11.95 -12.48 2.98
C PRO A 217 10.70 -11.60 3.17
N ILE A 218 10.93 -10.41 3.74
CA ILE A 218 9.92 -9.36 3.77
C ILE A 218 9.79 -8.77 2.36
N THR A 219 8.56 -8.64 1.89
CA THR A 219 8.19 -8.01 0.61
C THR A 219 7.54 -6.66 0.85
N SER A 220 7.08 -5.98 -0.20
CA SER A 220 6.16 -4.85 -0.02
C SER A 220 4.88 -5.33 0.65
N GLU A 221 4.22 -6.33 0.04
CA GLU A 221 3.09 -7.06 0.61
C GLU A 221 2.66 -8.16 -0.37
N MET A 222 2.19 -9.29 0.17
CA MET A 222 1.69 -10.42 -0.61
C MET A 222 0.16 -10.50 -0.65
N GLY A 223 -0.49 -9.74 0.22
CA GLY A 223 -1.95 -9.67 0.31
C GLY A 223 -2.42 -9.17 1.67
N THR A 224 -3.68 -8.79 1.72
CA THR A 224 -4.33 -8.17 2.88
C THR A 224 -5.69 -8.79 3.14
N LEU A 225 -6.01 -8.99 4.41
CA LEU A 225 -7.37 -9.12 4.93
C LEU A 225 -7.85 -7.76 5.40
N ALA A 226 -9.01 -7.28 4.94
CA ALA A 226 -9.58 -6.03 5.44
C ALA A 226 -11.11 -6.03 5.45
N TRP A 227 -11.68 -5.12 6.22
CA TRP A 227 -13.11 -4.82 6.21
C TRP A 227 -13.36 -3.36 6.59
N TYR A 228 -14.56 -2.89 6.35
CA TYR A 228 -15.02 -1.59 6.80
C TYR A 228 -15.78 -1.67 8.12
N GLU A 229 -15.40 -0.83 9.07
CA GLU A 229 -15.99 -0.69 10.41
C GLU A 229 -16.77 0.64 10.48
N GLU A 230 -18.01 0.58 10.97
CA GLU A 230 -18.90 1.74 11.12
C GLU A 230 -18.83 2.37 12.52
N ASP A 231 -18.31 1.66 13.50
CA ASP A 231 -18.28 2.14 14.89
C ASP A 231 -17.19 3.20 15.07
N GLU A 232 -17.59 4.45 15.15
CA GLU A 232 -16.69 5.60 15.44
C GLU A 232 -15.98 5.48 16.81
N ASN A 233 -16.42 4.56 17.69
CA ASN A 233 -15.76 4.24 18.95
C ASN A 233 -14.80 3.04 18.83
N ASN A 234 -14.54 2.55 17.60
CA ASN A 234 -13.54 1.52 17.39
C ASN A 234 -12.22 1.96 18.05
N LYS A 235 -11.66 1.09 18.90
CA LYS A 235 -10.51 1.45 19.74
C LYS A 235 -9.30 1.85 18.92
N LEU A 236 -9.02 1.14 17.81
CA LEU A 236 -7.88 1.45 16.95
C LEU A 236 -8.04 2.82 16.28
N PHE A 237 -9.23 3.13 15.77
CA PHE A 237 -9.54 4.44 15.22
C PHE A 237 -9.36 5.56 16.26
N VAL A 238 -9.92 5.37 17.46
CA VAL A 238 -9.86 6.36 18.55
C VAL A 238 -8.43 6.58 19.05
N GLU A 239 -7.64 5.52 19.18
CA GLU A 239 -6.26 5.62 19.67
C GLU A 239 -5.29 6.19 18.61
N VAL A 240 -5.63 6.12 17.31
CA VAL A 240 -4.73 6.48 16.20
C VAL A 240 -5.30 7.60 15.33
N LEU A 241 -6.22 7.29 14.41
CA LEU A 241 -6.63 8.23 13.36
C LEU A 241 -7.38 9.44 13.91
N SER A 242 -8.26 9.25 14.90
CA SER A 242 -9.01 10.37 15.47
C SER A 242 -8.11 11.46 16.05
N LYS A 243 -6.97 11.07 16.61
CA LYS A 243 -5.97 12.01 17.16
C LYS A 243 -5.20 12.77 16.08
N LEU A 244 -5.05 12.19 14.89
CA LEU A 244 -4.34 12.81 13.76
C LEU A 244 -5.23 13.72 12.91
N LYS A 245 -6.53 13.80 13.19
CA LYS A 245 -7.48 14.62 12.43
C LYS A 245 -7.04 16.09 12.29
N SER A 246 -6.65 16.73 13.39
CA SER A 246 -6.21 18.12 13.38
C SER A 246 -4.92 18.31 12.57
N TYR A 247 -3.99 17.37 12.64
CA TYR A 247 -2.79 17.40 11.80
C TYR A 247 -3.14 17.31 10.31
N LEU A 248 -4.03 16.37 9.91
CA LEU A 248 -4.46 16.24 8.52
C LEU A 248 -5.19 17.50 8.00
N GLN A 249 -5.92 18.19 8.89
CA GLN A 249 -6.53 19.50 8.58
C GLN A 249 -5.47 20.58 8.36
N GLU A 250 -4.47 20.68 9.26
CA GLU A 250 -3.36 21.64 9.18
C GLU A 250 -2.61 21.51 7.84
N ILE A 251 -2.36 20.28 7.38
CA ILE A 251 -1.63 20.00 6.12
C ILE A 251 -2.54 19.95 4.89
N ASN A 252 -3.86 20.16 5.04
CA ASN A 252 -4.88 20.08 3.98
C ASN A 252 -4.79 18.78 3.16
N PHE A 253 -4.64 17.65 3.85
CA PHE A 253 -4.54 16.33 3.24
C PHE A 253 -5.86 15.94 2.55
N ARG A 254 -5.80 15.37 1.34
CA ARG A 254 -7.00 15.00 0.55
C ARG A 254 -6.80 13.69 -0.20
N GLY A 255 -6.98 12.59 0.47
CA GLY A 255 -6.75 11.27 -0.13
C GLY A 255 -6.99 10.16 0.87
N ASP A 256 -6.37 9.02 0.61
CA ASP A 256 -6.33 7.87 1.49
C ASP A 256 -5.26 8.05 2.55
N PHE A 257 -5.56 7.73 3.80
CA PHE A 257 -4.62 7.86 4.91
C PHE A 257 -4.75 6.67 5.85
N GLU A 258 -3.65 5.99 6.06
CA GLU A 258 -3.58 4.79 6.87
C GLU A 258 -2.40 4.86 7.84
N VAL A 259 -2.52 4.16 8.97
CA VAL A 259 -1.43 3.97 9.95
C VAL A 259 -1.34 2.50 10.32
N ASN A 260 -0.18 1.90 10.10
CA ASN A 260 0.13 0.57 10.57
C ASN A 260 0.63 0.60 12.01
N CYS A 261 0.13 -0.32 12.82
CA CYS A 261 0.34 -0.37 14.26
C CYS A 261 0.64 -1.79 14.73
N ILE A 262 1.40 -1.92 15.80
CA ILE A 262 1.38 -3.13 16.64
C ILE A 262 0.41 -2.89 17.80
N VAL A 263 -0.55 -3.79 17.98
CA VAL A 263 -1.49 -3.76 19.10
C VAL A 263 -1.22 -4.90 20.08
N ASN A 264 -1.35 -4.61 21.36
CA ASN A 264 -1.25 -5.60 22.43
C ASN A 264 -2.06 -5.13 23.65
N GLU A 265 -1.95 -5.84 24.77
CA GLU A 265 -2.62 -5.50 26.02
C GLU A 265 -2.26 -4.11 26.60
N LYS A 266 -1.06 -3.59 26.23
CA LYS A 266 -0.57 -2.28 26.69
C LYS A 266 -1.08 -1.13 25.81
N GLY A 267 -1.67 -1.43 24.65
CA GLY A 267 -2.24 -0.44 23.74
C GLY A 267 -1.75 -0.56 22.31
N CYS A 268 -1.96 0.50 21.53
CA CYS A 268 -1.59 0.60 20.13
C CYS A 268 -0.27 1.39 19.97
N PHE A 269 0.66 0.86 19.19
CA PHE A 269 1.97 1.44 18.88
C PHE A 269 2.11 1.67 17.38
N PRO A 270 1.88 2.90 16.88
CA PRO A 270 2.03 3.23 15.47
C PRO A 270 3.45 3.00 14.97
N LEU A 271 3.58 2.34 13.83
CA LEU A 271 4.85 2.05 13.17
C LEU A 271 5.16 3.07 12.10
N GLU A 272 4.24 3.23 11.15
CA GLU A 272 4.38 4.12 10.01
C GLU A 272 3.01 4.58 9.49
N ALA A 273 2.98 5.74 8.83
CA ALA A 273 1.81 6.22 8.12
C ALA A 273 1.97 5.98 6.62
N THR A 274 0.88 5.64 5.96
CA THR A 274 0.72 5.60 4.51
C THR A 274 -0.17 6.77 4.10
N ALA A 275 0.43 7.78 3.46
CA ALA A 275 -0.25 9.04 3.12
C ALA A 275 -0.57 9.12 1.60
N ARG A 276 -1.04 8.03 1.05
CA ARG A 276 -1.34 7.80 -0.38
C ARG A 276 -2.25 6.59 -0.51
N LEU A 277 -2.64 6.23 -1.74
CA LEU A 277 -3.35 4.96 -1.98
C LEU A 277 -2.49 3.77 -1.53
N GLY A 278 -3.00 2.96 -0.62
CA GLY A 278 -2.33 1.75 -0.16
C GLY A 278 -2.29 0.67 -1.25
N THR A 279 -1.21 -0.10 -1.34
CA THR A 279 -1.16 -1.28 -2.22
C THR A 279 -0.73 -2.49 -1.41
N PRO A 280 -1.44 -3.61 -1.55
CA PRO A 280 -2.50 -3.95 -2.51
C PRO A 280 -3.93 -3.55 -2.11
N ILE A 281 -4.13 -2.93 -0.94
CA ILE A 281 -5.45 -2.65 -0.37
C ILE A 281 -6.37 -1.85 -1.31
N ILE A 282 -5.84 -0.94 -2.16
CA ILE A 282 -6.63 -0.17 -3.13
C ILE A 282 -7.41 -1.07 -4.11
N HIS A 283 -6.87 -2.24 -4.44
CA HIS A 283 -7.57 -3.20 -5.29
C HIS A 283 -8.76 -3.81 -4.55
N LEU A 284 -8.62 -4.06 -3.25
CA LEU A 284 -9.72 -4.51 -2.42
C LEU A 284 -10.76 -3.40 -2.21
N HIS A 285 -10.34 -2.15 -2.02
CA HIS A 285 -11.26 -1.01 -2.02
C HIS A 285 -12.06 -0.93 -3.32
N SER A 286 -11.45 -1.23 -4.48
CA SER A 286 -12.15 -1.28 -5.76
C SER A 286 -13.24 -2.34 -5.80
N GLU A 287 -13.10 -3.44 -5.05
CA GLU A 287 -14.12 -4.48 -4.88
C GLU A 287 -15.18 -4.09 -3.82
N LEU A 288 -14.75 -3.44 -2.72
CA LEU A 288 -15.63 -3.03 -1.62
C LEU A 288 -16.57 -1.88 -2.01
N HIS A 289 -16.10 -0.91 -2.79
CA HIS A 289 -16.89 0.26 -3.16
C HIS A 289 -18.00 -0.09 -4.15
N ILE A 290 -19.23 0.35 -3.84
CA ILE A 290 -20.38 0.31 -4.74
C ILE A 290 -20.55 1.66 -5.43
N SER A 291 -20.23 2.76 -4.72
CA SER A 291 -20.29 4.11 -5.28
C SER A 291 -19.24 4.30 -6.38
N PRO A 292 -19.53 5.08 -7.44
CA PRO A 292 -18.56 5.38 -8.48
C PRO A 292 -17.29 6.06 -7.94
N TRP A 293 -16.13 5.55 -8.33
CA TRP A 293 -14.84 6.06 -7.89
C TRP A 293 -14.56 7.49 -8.34
N GLY A 294 -14.97 7.82 -9.57
CA GLY A 294 -14.76 9.16 -10.11
C GLY A 294 -15.48 10.24 -9.29
N GLU A 295 -16.72 9.99 -8.88
CA GLU A 295 -17.48 10.90 -8.02
C GLU A 295 -16.90 10.99 -6.61
N PHE A 296 -16.57 9.84 -6.03
CA PHE A 296 -15.99 9.74 -4.69
C PHE A 296 -14.66 10.52 -4.59
N MET A 297 -13.72 10.25 -5.48
CA MET A 297 -12.43 10.95 -5.49
C MET A 297 -12.57 12.44 -5.80
N TYR A 298 -13.51 12.81 -6.65
CA TYR A 298 -13.79 14.23 -6.94
C TYR A 298 -14.31 14.95 -5.71
N ALA A 299 -15.23 14.35 -4.95
CA ALA A 299 -15.76 14.92 -3.72
C ALA A 299 -14.62 15.16 -2.69
N ILE A 300 -13.75 14.16 -2.48
CA ILE A 300 -12.58 14.29 -1.59
C ILE A 300 -11.66 15.42 -2.08
N ALA A 301 -11.31 15.45 -3.37
CA ALA A 301 -10.46 16.47 -3.96
C ALA A 301 -11.04 17.89 -3.84
N ASN A 302 -12.38 18.01 -3.86
CA ASN A 302 -13.09 19.27 -3.69
C ASN A 302 -13.27 19.70 -2.22
N GLY A 303 -13.06 18.78 -1.26
CA GLY A 303 -13.28 19.03 0.17
C GLY A 303 -14.75 18.90 0.58
N ASP A 304 -15.51 18.10 -0.16
CA ASP A 304 -16.92 17.83 0.08
C ASP A 304 -17.11 16.57 0.92
N LYS A 305 -18.25 16.44 1.56
CA LYS A 305 -18.73 15.18 2.15
C LYS A 305 -19.20 14.26 1.02
N TYR A 306 -19.11 12.95 1.26
CA TYR A 306 -19.61 11.95 0.33
C TYR A 306 -20.17 10.76 1.13
N ASP A 307 -21.36 10.30 0.76
CA ASP A 307 -21.98 9.10 1.36
C ASP A 307 -21.57 7.88 0.55
N LEU A 308 -20.41 7.31 0.93
CA LEU A 308 -19.84 6.15 0.26
C LEU A 308 -20.70 4.91 0.50
N LYS A 309 -21.20 4.31 -0.58
CA LYS A 309 -21.84 2.99 -0.53
C LYS A 309 -20.81 1.91 -0.76
N TYR A 310 -20.85 0.87 0.06
CA TYR A 310 -19.87 -0.22 0.02
C TYR A 310 -20.48 -1.57 0.43
N LYS A 311 -19.80 -2.66 0.05
CA LYS A 311 -20.12 -4.02 0.45
C LYS A 311 -19.70 -4.25 1.89
N LYS A 312 -20.54 -4.93 2.68
CA LYS A 312 -20.18 -5.41 4.03
C LYS A 312 -19.59 -6.81 3.93
N GLY A 313 -18.71 -7.16 4.86
CA GLY A 313 -18.05 -8.45 4.92
C GLY A 313 -16.54 -8.33 5.02
N PHE A 314 -15.89 -9.48 5.03
CA PHE A 314 -14.42 -9.58 5.03
C PHE A 314 -13.91 -9.61 3.60
N GLY A 315 -12.93 -8.77 3.33
CA GLY A 315 -12.28 -8.69 2.04
C GLY A 315 -10.89 -9.31 2.06
N ILE A 316 -10.55 -10.02 0.99
CA ILE A 316 -9.20 -10.53 0.76
C ILE A 316 -8.68 -9.96 -0.56
N VAL A 317 -7.43 -9.51 -0.55
CA VAL A 317 -6.64 -9.25 -1.76
C VAL A 317 -5.40 -10.11 -1.75
N ASN A 318 -5.09 -10.76 -2.88
CA ASN A 318 -3.89 -11.57 -3.09
C ASN A 318 -3.07 -11.02 -4.26
N LEU A 319 -1.76 -10.89 -4.07
CA LEU A 319 -0.81 -10.62 -5.15
C LEU A 319 -0.50 -11.90 -5.94
N ILE A 320 -0.55 -11.82 -7.26
CA ILE A 320 0.05 -12.79 -8.18
C ILE A 320 1.36 -12.20 -8.66
N ALA A 321 2.46 -12.80 -8.22
CA ALA A 321 3.80 -12.34 -8.54
C ALA A 321 4.56 -13.34 -9.44
N THR A 322 5.61 -12.85 -10.09
CA THR A 322 6.57 -13.67 -10.85
C THR A 322 7.99 -13.23 -10.53
N PRO A 323 9.02 -14.05 -10.79
CA PRO A 323 10.39 -13.54 -10.77
C PRO A 323 10.54 -12.30 -11.67
N PRO A 324 11.33 -11.27 -11.29
CA PRO A 324 12.30 -11.26 -10.18
C PRO A 324 11.75 -10.78 -8.80
N PHE A 325 10.41 -10.65 -8.66
CA PHE A 325 9.83 -10.27 -7.37
C PHE A 325 10.34 -11.19 -6.23
N PRO A 326 10.68 -10.70 -5.05
CA PRO A 326 10.63 -9.32 -4.57
C PRO A 326 11.95 -8.56 -4.81
N TYR A 327 12.93 -9.14 -5.50
CA TYR A 327 14.31 -8.65 -5.56
C TYR A 327 14.55 -7.54 -6.62
N GLY A 328 13.59 -7.34 -7.53
CA GLY A 328 13.69 -6.37 -8.59
C GLY A 328 14.77 -6.70 -9.65
N LYS A 329 14.78 -5.93 -10.72
CA LYS A 329 15.59 -6.16 -11.92
C LYS A 329 17.11 -6.14 -11.70
N LYS A 330 17.58 -5.52 -10.62
CA LYS A 330 19.03 -5.44 -10.32
C LYS A 330 19.65 -6.79 -9.96
N HIS A 331 18.83 -7.74 -9.54
CA HIS A 331 19.26 -9.03 -9.02
C HIS A 331 18.92 -10.21 -9.93
N SER A 332 18.18 -9.99 -11.03
CA SER A 332 17.91 -11.03 -12.02
C SER A 332 17.96 -10.43 -13.44
N LYS A 333 18.64 -11.16 -14.35
CA LYS A 333 18.61 -10.86 -15.78
C LYS A 333 17.42 -11.52 -16.47
N GLU A 334 16.79 -12.51 -15.82
CA GLU A 334 15.62 -13.19 -16.35
C GLU A 334 14.40 -12.29 -16.23
N THR A 335 13.64 -12.18 -17.29
CA THR A 335 12.39 -11.46 -17.31
C THR A 335 11.33 -12.30 -17.99
N LEU A 336 10.11 -12.23 -17.50
CA LEU A 336 8.94 -12.81 -18.14
C LEU A 336 8.23 -11.79 -19.07
N TYR A 337 8.82 -10.63 -19.26
CA TYR A 337 8.29 -9.59 -20.14
C TYR A 337 7.94 -10.15 -21.53
N GLY A 338 6.74 -9.84 -22.01
CA GLY A 338 6.25 -10.28 -23.31
C GLY A 338 5.63 -11.68 -23.34
N ILE A 339 5.65 -12.43 -22.23
CA ILE A 339 4.98 -13.73 -22.16
C ILE A 339 3.45 -13.52 -22.07
N ASN A 340 2.71 -14.31 -22.85
CA ASN A 340 1.25 -14.25 -22.86
C ASN A 340 0.64 -14.81 -21.58
N ILE A 341 -0.50 -14.22 -21.19
CA ILE A 341 -1.32 -14.64 -20.06
C ILE A 341 -2.61 -15.22 -20.62
N TYR A 342 -3.10 -16.28 -20.03
CA TYR A 342 -4.33 -16.94 -20.44
C TYR A 342 -5.29 -17.02 -19.25
N PHE A 343 -6.59 -17.01 -19.57
CA PHE A 343 -7.67 -17.14 -18.60
C PHE A 343 -8.51 -18.38 -18.94
N ASP A 344 -8.65 -19.29 -17.95
CA ASP A 344 -9.44 -20.50 -18.14
C ASP A 344 -10.81 -20.33 -17.49
N LYS A 345 -11.83 -20.10 -18.32
CA LYS A 345 -13.25 -19.99 -17.90
C LYS A 345 -13.51 -18.93 -16.80
N LEU A 346 -12.78 -17.81 -16.83
CA LEU A 346 -13.15 -16.64 -16.03
C LEU A 346 -14.51 -16.09 -16.47
N THR A 347 -15.39 -15.90 -15.50
CA THR A 347 -16.66 -15.19 -15.72
C THR A 347 -16.42 -13.69 -15.76
N SER A 348 -17.44 -12.92 -16.19
CA SER A 348 -17.37 -11.46 -16.12
C SER A 348 -17.22 -10.95 -14.67
N GLU A 349 -17.79 -11.66 -13.69
CA GLU A 349 -17.64 -11.37 -12.28
C GLU A 349 -16.19 -11.61 -11.82
N ASP A 350 -15.61 -12.78 -12.14
CA ASP A 350 -14.20 -13.08 -11.85
C ASP A 350 -13.26 -12.00 -12.43
N MET A 351 -13.55 -11.52 -13.65
CA MET A 351 -12.76 -10.46 -14.31
C MET A 351 -12.86 -9.09 -13.61
N ASN A 352 -13.97 -8.81 -12.92
CA ASN A 352 -14.09 -7.58 -12.13
C ASN A 352 -13.27 -7.65 -10.85
N SER A 353 -13.05 -8.85 -10.31
CA SER A 353 -12.24 -9.11 -9.13
C SER A 353 -10.78 -9.47 -9.46
N LEU A 354 -10.36 -9.32 -10.72
CA LEU A 354 -8.97 -9.46 -11.19
C LEU A 354 -8.43 -8.08 -11.59
N HIS A 355 -7.50 -7.55 -10.82
CA HIS A 355 -6.94 -6.21 -10.99
C HIS A 355 -5.55 -6.31 -11.61
N PHE A 356 -5.36 -5.69 -12.76
CA PHE A 356 -4.08 -5.70 -13.47
C PHE A 356 -3.08 -4.72 -12.84
N ASP A 357 -1.80 -5.12 -12.88
CA ASP A 357 -0.68 -4.25 -12.56
C ASP A 357 0.34 -4.29 -13.72
N GLY A 358 1.10 -5.36 -13.81
CA GLY A 358 2.08 -5.55 -14.87
C GLY A 358 1.53 -6.23 -16.12
N ILE A 359 0.34 -5.85 -16.59
CA ILE A 359 -0.35 -6.46 -17.74
C ILE A 359 -0.70 -5.42 -18.78
N SER A 360 -0.56 -5.80 -20.05
CA SER A 360 -0.95 -5.04 -21.22
C SER A 360 -1.64 -5.93 -22.26
N VAL A 361 -2.23 -5.33 -23.27
CA VAL A 361 -2.90 -6.02 -24.38
C VAL A 361 -2.18 -5.76 -25.68
N ARG A 362 -2.02 -6.81 -26.50
CA ARG A 362 -1.40 -6.69 -27.82
C ARG A 362 -2.36 -6.06 -28.81
N VAL A 363 -1.79 -5.39 -29.82
CA VAL A 363 -2.51 -4.87 -30.98
C VAL A 363 -1.84 -5.42 -32.23
N GLY A 364 -2.59 -5.69 -33.26
CA GLY A 364 -2.11 -6.21 -34.55
C GLY A 364 -2.32 -7.72 -34.68
N LYS A 365 -1.28 -8.49 -35.05
CA LYS A 365 -1.40 -9.93 -35.38
C LYS A 365 -2.01 -10.76 -34.24
N ASP A 366 -1.69 -10.40 -32.98
CA ASP A 366 -2.18 -11.09 -31.76
C ASP A 366 -3.17 -10.18 -30.98
N ASP A 367 -4.05 -9.49 -31.69
CA ASP A 367 -4.96 -8.51 -31.13
C ASP A 367 -5.82 -9.09 -29.99
N GLY A 368 -5.93 -8.34 -28.89
CA GLY A 368 -6.68 -8.74 -27.71
C GLY A 368 -5.93 -9.69 -26.75
N GLN A 369 -4.72 -10.18 -27.11
CA GLN A 369 -3.94 -11.08 -26.24
C GLN A 369 -3.29 -10.30 -25.08
N TYR A 370 -3.56 -10.73 -23.86
CA TYR A 370 -2.92 -10.23 -22.65
C TYR A 370 -1.47 -10.74 -22.53
N PHE A 371 -0.57 -9.90 -22.05
CA PHE A 371 0.82 -10.27 -21.82
C PHE A 371 1.43 -9.55 -20.62
N ILE A 372 2.50 -10.12 -20.06
CA ILE A 372 3.28 -9.51 -18.97
C ILE A 372 4.06 -8.32 -19.50
N SER A 373 3.77 -7.14 -18.99
CA SER A 373 4.47 -5.88 -19.32
C SER A 373 5.37 -5.36 -18.20
N ALA A 374 5.24 -5.90 -16.98
CA ALA A 374 6.07 -5.56 -15.84
C ALA A 374 7.47 -6.18 -15.91
N HIS A 375 8.44 -5.46 -15.36
CA HIS A 375 9.82 -5.94 -15.21
C HIS A 375 10.18 -6.32 -13.78
N GLU A 376 9.36 -5.95 -12.79
CA GLU A 376 9.62 -6.17 -11.37
C GLU A 376 8.84 -7.33 -10.77
N GLY A 377 7.94 -7.93 -11.54
CA GLY A 377 7.24 -9.15 -11.19
C GLY A 377 5.94 -8.95 -10.41
N TYR A 378 5.44 -7.72 -10.27
CA TYR A 378 4.05 -7.47 -9.88
C TYR A 378 3.16 -7.65 -11.10
N ILE A 379 2.26 -8.63 -11.08
CA ILE A 379 1.48 -8.95 -12.29
C ILE A 379 0.02 -8.55 -12.15
N ALA A 380 -0.64 -9.07 -11.12
CA ALA A 380 -2.06 -8.81 -10.89
C ALA A 380 -2.43 -9.07 -9.43
N TYR A 381 -3.62 -8.63 -9.07
CA TYR A 381 -4.22 -8.91 -7.77
C TYR A 381 -5.59 -9.52 -7.95
N THR A 382 -5.95 -10.47 -7.10
CA THR A 382 -7.32 -10.99 -7.03
C THR A 382 -7.96 -10.54 -5.73
N THR A 383 -9.24 -10.19 -5.80
CA THR A 383 -10.02 -9.75 -4.64
C THR A 383 -11.27 -10.59 -4.45
N ALA A 384 -11.77 -10.63 -3.24
CA ALA A 384 -13.10 -11.13 -2.93
C ALA A 384 -13.61 -10.51 -1.64
N VAL A 385 -14.93 -10.35 -1.53
CA VAL A 385 -15.62 -9.89 -0.33
C VAL A 385 -16.73 -10.87 -0.02
N GLU A 386 -16.70 -11.49 1.18
CA GLU A 386 -17.67 -12.49 1.61
C GLU A 386 -17.97 -12.34 3.12
N ASN A 387 -18.92 -13.13 3.62
CA ASN A 387 -19.32 -13.07 5.03
C ASN A 387 -18.27 -13.60 6.01
N THR A 388 -17.41 -14.48 5.55
CA THR A 388 -16.31 -15.06 6.35
C THR A 388 -14.97 -14.87 5.62
N VAL A 389 -13.90 -14.84 6.40
CA VAL A 389 -12.52 -14.75 5.90
C VAL A 389 -12.18 -15.96 5.02
N GLU A 390 -12.65 -17.15 5.40
CA GLU A 390 -12.42 -18.38 4.64
C GLU A 390 -13.06 -18.32 3.25
N GLU A 391 -14.35 -17.95 3.17
CA GLU A 391 -15.08 -17.83 1.89
C GLU A 391 -14.41 -16.79 0.97
N ALA A 392 -14.02 -15.62 1.52
CA ALA A 392 -13.33 -14.60 0.75
C ALA A 392 -11.98 -15.09 0.22
N ARG A 393 -11.19 -15.79 1.07
CA ARG A 393 -9.92 -16.39 0.65
C ARG A 393 -10.10 -17.42 -0.46
N GLU A 394 -11.03 -18.36 -0.29
CA GLU A 394 -11.31 -19.40 -1.28
C GLU A 394 -11.76 -18.81 -2.63
N LYS A 395 -12.64 -17.81 -2.61
CA LYS A 395 -13.11 -17.14 -3.81
C LYS A 395 -11.96 -16.43 -4.55
N SER A 396 -11.12 -15.67 -3.83
CA SER A 396 -9.92 -15.02 -4.40
C SER A 396 -8.96 -16.06 -5.02
N LEU A 397 -8.67 -17.15 -4.31
CA LEU A 397 -7.81 -18.22 -4.80
C LEU A 397 -8.39 -18.97 -6.02
N ASN A 398 -9.71 -19.10 -6.12
CA ASN A 398 -10.36 -19.69 -7.27
C ASN A 398 -10.18 -18.87 -8.55
N ILE A 399 -10.11 -17.54 -8.44
CA ILE A 399 -9.79 -16.66 -9.57
C ILE A 399 -8.33 -16.87 -9.99
N ILE A 400 -7.40 -16.96 -9.03
CA ILE A 400 -5.98 -17.25 -9.32
C ILE A 400 -5.82 -18.55 -10.08
N LYS A 401 -6.50 -19.63 -9.65
CA LYS A 401 -6.43 -20.96 -10.30
C LYS A 401 -6.91 -20.95 -11.76
N LYS A 402 -7.78 -20.01 -12.12
CA LYS A 402 -8.27 -19.80 -13.50
C LYS A 402 -7.37 -18.86 -14.32
N THR A 403 -6.33 -18.30 -13.71
CA THR A 403 -5.42 -17.34 -14.35
C THR A 403 -4.09 -18.02 -14.62
N VAL A 404 -3.74 -18.22 -15.89
CA VAL A 404 -2.52 -18.95 -16.29
C VAL A 404 -1.41 -17.94 -16.58
N ILE A 405 -0.54 -17.76 -15.62
CA ILE A 405 0.66 -16.91 -15.69
C ILE A 405 1.88 -17.79 -15.46
N PRO A 406 2.79 -17.95 -16.44
CA PRO A 406 3.98 -18.78 -16.29
C PRO A 406 4.86 -18.36 -15.11
N LYS A 407 5.34 -19.33 -14.34
CA LYS A 407 6.21 -19.13 -13.15
C LYS A 407 5.61 -18.21 -12.08
N SER A 408 4.29 -18.03 -12.06
CA SER A 408 3.63 -17.24 -11.01
C SER A 408 3.66 -17.96 -9.66
N PHE A 409 3.65 -17.15 -8.62
CA PHE A 409 3.48 -17.60 -7.24
C PHE A 409 2.63 -16.58 -6.46
N TYR A 410 2.01 -17.07 -5.39
CA TYR A 410 1.11 -16.30 -4.54
C TYR A 410 1.01 -16.97 -3.16
N ARG A 411 0.48 -16.26 -2.18
CA ARG A 411 0.14 -16.86 -0.88
C ARG A 411 -1.28 -17.43 -0.90
N ASN A 412 -1.45 -18.59 -0.28
CA ASN A 412 -2.75 -19.25 -0.16
C ASN A 412 -3.35 -19.15 1.24
N ASP A 413 -2.71 -18.40 2.13
CA ASP A 413 -3.04 -18.32 3.56
C ASP A 413 -3.37 -16.90 4.05
N ILE A 414 -3.62 -15.95 3.12
CA ILE A 414 -3.99 -14.57 3.51
C ILE A 414 -5.22 -14.62 4.42
N GLY A 415 -5.10 -14.02 5.61
CA GLY A 415 -6.15 -13.99 6.64
C GLY A 415 -6.36 -15.30 7.41
N LYS A 416 -5.62 -16.39 7.11
CA LYS A 416 -5.83 -17.70 7.75
C LYS A 416 -5.60 -17.69 9.26
N ASP A 417 -4.68 -16.86 9.73
CA ASP A 417 -4.34 -16.74 11.14
C ASP A 417 -5.24 -15.76 11.93
N PHE A 418 -6.17 -15.09 11.25
CA PHE A 418 -7.10 -14.14 11.89
C PHE A 418 -7.87 -14.77 13.04
N GLU A 419 -8.43 -15.97 12.85
CA GLU A 419 -9.18 -16.69 13.88
C GLU A 419 -8.33 -16.98 15.12
N LYS A 420 -7.03 -17.21 14.95
CA LYS A 420 -6.11 -17.43 16.08
C LYS A 420 -5.81 -16.16 16.85
N ARG A 421 -5.82 -15.01 16.16
CA ARG A 421 -5.53 -13.68 16.74
C ARG A 421 -6.78 -13.06 17.39
N LEU A 422 -7.96 -13.47 16.94
CA LEU A 422 -9.25 -12.90 17.36
C LEU A 422 -9.49 -12.90 18.87
N PRO A 423 -9.18 -13.97 19.63
CA PRO A 423 -9.37 -13.98 21.10
C PRO A 423 -8.59 -12.88 21.82
N ASP A 424 -7.33 -12.66 21.45
CA ASP A 424 -6.49 -11.61 22.02
C ASP A 424 -6.99 -10.23 21.63
N LEU A 425 -7.34 -10.02 20.38
CA LEU A 425 -7.87 -8.74 19.86
C LEU A 425 -9.20 -8.37 20.55
N LYS A 426 -10.09 -9.34 20.77
CA LYS A 426 -11.33 -9.14 21.54
C LYS A 426 -11.03 -8.81 23.01
N LYS A 427 -10.12 -9.56 23.64
CA LYS A 427 -9.70 -9.31 25.03
C LYS A 427 -9.10 -7.92 25.21
N TRP A 428 -8.34 -7.43 24.23
CA TRP A 428 -7.75 -6.08 24.24
C TRP A 428 -8.72 -5.00 23.76
N GLY A 429 -9.89 -5.38 23.22
CA GLY A 429 -10.97 -4.49 22.78
C GLY A 429 -10.74 -3.81 21.44
N TYR A 430 -9.88 -4.35 20.58
CA TYR A 430 -9.67 -3.83 19.21
C TYR A 430 -10.67 -4.38 18.20
N ILE A 431 -11.24 -5.57 18.48
CA ILE A 431 -12.33 -6.18 17.71
C ILE A 431 -13.45 -6.57 18.69
N LYS A 432 -14.70 -6.45 18.25
CA LYS A 432 -15.90 -6.83 19.03
C LYS A 432 -16.25 -8.30 18.92
#